data_1688a1a01fc0c845a4ce952f92606123
#
_entry.id   1688a1a01fc0c845a4ce952f92606123
#
_cell.length_a   1.000
_cell.length_b   1.000
_cell.length_c   1.000
_cell.angle_alpha   90.00
_cell.angle_beta   90.00
_cell.angle_gamma   90.00
#
_symmetry.space_group_name_H-M   'P 1'
#
loop_
_entity.id
_entity.type
_entity.pdbx_description
1 polymer ?
#
loop_
_entity_poly.entity_id
_entity_poly.type
_entity_poly.pdbx_seq_one_letter_code
_entity_poly.pdbx_strand_id
1 'polypeptide(L)'
;MKPIFLIGYMGAGKTTLARQLSALYGIPYIDLDQEIEKIIGISISDYFISSGESNFRMLEHQTLLNIACRQDIIISTGGGTPCFFDNMDIMNVSGTTVYVKRDVDYLYDILVDDKSRPLICNLNKEEIKTFIIDTLNFRERYYNQSKIIIDSKDFSAKNIKCIIDKELL
;
A
#
# COMPACT_ATOMS: atom_id res chain seq x y z
N MET A 1 -7.17 -0.47 19.57
CA MET A 1 -7.68 0.20 18.36
C MET A 1 -7.64 -0.80 17.20
N LYS A 2 -8.64 -0.80 16.32
CA LYS A 2 -8.59 -1.60 15.08
C LYS A 2 -7.38 -1.21 14.23
N PRO A 3 -6.83 -2.13 13.40
CA PRO A 3 -5.69 -1.81 12.54
C PRO A 3 -6.02 -0.69 11.54
N ILE A 4 -4.99 0.09 11.19
CA ILE A 4 -5.07 1.11 10.14
C ILE A 4 -4.31 0.58 8.92
N PHE A 5 -4.99 0.44 7.77
CA PHE A 5 -4.38 0.01 6.51
C PHE A 5 -4.13 1.19 5.60
N LEU A 6 -2.88 1.41 5.23
CA LEU A 6 -2.51 2.43 4.25
C LEU A 6 -2.45 1.79 2.86
N ILE A 7 -3.32 2.28 1.97
CA ILE A 7 -3.55 1.78 0.63
C ILE A 7 -3.13 2.83 -0.40
N GLY A 8 -2.70 2.41 -1.57
CA GLY A 8 -2.38 3.32 -2.67
C GLY A 8 -1.23 2.82 -3.53
N TYR A 9 -0.92 3.57 -4.58
CA TYR A 9 0.06 3.21 -5.58
C TYR A 9 1.49 3.09 -5.00
N MET A 10 2.38 2.37 -5.70
CA MET A 10 3.81 2.40 -5.38
C MET A 10 4.34 3.84 -5.52
N GLY A 11 5.22 4.26 -4.64
CA GLY A 11 5.72 5.64 -4.61
C GLY A 11 4.78 6.65 -3.92
N ALA A 12 3.57 6.29 -3.51
CA ALA A 12 2.62 7.21 -2.87
C ALA A 12 3.03 7.66 -1.45
N GLY A 13 4.05 7.04 -0.85
CA GLY A 13 4.57 7.43 0.48
C GLY A 13 3.93 6.69 1.65
N LYS A 14 3.25 5.56 1.43
CA LYS A 14 2.57 4.76 2.46
C LYS A 14 3.47 4.37 3.64
N THR A 15 4.64 3.80 3.36
CA THR A 15 5.58 3.34 4.41
C THR A 15 6.13 4.52 5.23
N THR A 16 6.39 5.67 4.57
CA THR A 16 6.79 6.89 5.27
C THR A 16 5.69 7.39 6.18
N LEU A 17 4.44 7.43 5.68
CA LEU A 17 3.28 7.81 6.46
C LEU A 17 3.03 6.83 7.61
N ALA A 18 3.16 5.51 7.37
CA ALA A 18 3.01 4.49 8.41
C ALA A 18 3.96 4.75 9.59
N ARG A 19 5.23 5.04 9.30
CA ARG A 19 6.24 5.37 10.31
C ARG A 19 5.90 6.64 11.09
N GLN A 20 5.42 7.68 10.41
CA GLN A 20 5.04 8.94 11.05
C GLN A 20 3.79 8.79 11.94
N LEU A 21 2.77 8.08 11.45
CA LEU A 21 1.58 7.79 12.24
C LEU A 21 1.89 6.87 13.43
N SER A 22 2.77 5.89 13.26
CA SER A 22 3.28 5.02 14.33
C SER A 22 3.85 5.86 15.48
N ALA A 23 4.69 6.85 15.16
CA ALA A 23 5.24 7.75 16.17
C ALA A 23 4.15 8.62 16.85
N LEU A 24 3.14 9.08 16.10
CA LEU A 24 2.07 9.93 16.63
C LEU A 24 1.04 9.18 17.48
N TYR A 25 0.80 7.89 17.18
CA TYR A 25 -0.12 7.04 17.95
C TYR A 25 0.58 6.25 19.07
N GLY A 26 1.92 6.14 19.01
CA GLY A 26 2.67 5.30 19.94
C GLY A 26 2.44 3.79 19.74
N ILE A 27 2.12 3.35 18.51
CA ILE A 27 1.84 1.96 18.15
C ILE A 27 2.79 1.49 17.03
N PRO A 28 3.07 0.19 16.91
CA PRO A 28 3.94 -0.34 15.86
C PRO A 28 3.33 -0.18 14.47
N TYR A 29 4.19 -0.22 13.43
CA TYR A 29 3.77 -0.39 12.05
C TYR A 29 4.43 -1.60 11.40
N ILE A 30 3.78 -2.15 10.39
CA ILE A 30 4.27 -3.22 9.52
C ILE A 30 4.20 -2.72 8.07
N ASP A 31 5.26 -3.02 7.31
CA ASP A 31 5.20 -3.01 5.85
C ASP A 31 4.95 -4.43 5.37
N LEU A 32 3.85 -4.66 4.66
CA LEU A 32 3.42 -6.00 4.25
C LEU A 32 4.43 -6.67 3.32
N ASP A 33 5.03 -5.90 2.40
CA ASP A 33 6.03 -6.41 1.48
C ASP A 33 7.26 -6.91 2.25
N GLN A 34 7.74 -6.13 3.23
CA GLN A 34 8.86 -6.54 4.10
C GLN A 34 8.51 -7.75 4.97
N GLU A 35 7.28 -7.86 5.44
CA GLU A 35 6.85 -9.00 6.24
C GLU A 35 6.82 -10.28 5.39
N ILE A 36 6.36 -10.19 4.14
CA ILE A 36 6.41 -11.29 3.18
C ILE A 36 7.86 -11.72 2.92
N GLU A 37 8.78 -10.78 2.65
CA GLU A 37 10.19 -11.09 2.41
C GLU A 37 10.86 -11.80 3.60
N LYS A 38 10.48 -11.42 4.85
CA LYS A 38 10.95 -12.16 6.05
C LYS A 38 10.47 -13.61 6.09
N ILE A 39 9.21 -13.84 5.66
CA ILE A 39 8.61 -15.19 5.64
C ILE A 39 9.30 -16.08 4.60
N ILE A 40 9.53 -15.54 3.39
CA ILE A 40 10.09 -16.32 2.28
C ILE A 40 11.62 -16.38 2.27
N GLY A 41 12.30 -15.45 2.97
CA GLY A 41 13.76 -15.40 3.06
C GLY A 41 14.48 -14.89 1.80
N ILE A 42 13.74 -14.43 0.78
CA ILE A 42 14.26 -13.87 -0.48
C ILE A 42 13.49 -12.60 -0.84
N SER A 43 13.97 -11.86 -1.84
CA SER A 43 13.24 -10.68 -2.33
C SER A 43 11.93 -11.07 -3.02
N ILE A 44 10.95 -10.17 -2.99
CA ILE A 44 9.69 -10.34 -3.75
C ILE A 44 9.99 -10.51 -5.24
N SER A 45 10.98 -9.79 -5.78
CA SER A 45 11.41 -9.92 -7.19
C SER A 45 11.87 -11.32 -7.51
N ASP A 46 12.72 -11.92 -6.67
CA ASP A 46 13.22 -13.30 -6.86
C ASP A 46 12.08 -14.31 -6.71
N TYR A 47 11.16 -14.06 -5.80
CA TYR A 47 9.97 -14.91 -5.63
C TYR A 47 9.05 -14.86 -6.86
N PHE A 48 8.85 -13.69 -7.47
CA PHE A 48 8.09 -13.57 -8.73
C PHE A 48 8.75 -14.38 -9.86
N ILE A 49 10.07 -14.34 -9.98
CA ILE A 49 10.82 -15.09 -11.00
C ILE A 49 10.70 -16.60 -10.76
N SER A 50 10.84 -17.05 -9.52
CA SER A 50 10.89 -18.48 -9.17
C SER A 50 9.52 -19.12 -9.08
N SER A 51 8.51 -18.39 -8.61
CA SER A 51 7.20 -18.95 -8.22
C SER A 51 6.02 -18.34 -8.97
N GLY A 52 6.22 -17.21 -9.65
CA GLY A 52 5.19 -16.51 -10.43
C GLY A 52 4.24 -15.65 -9.60
N GLU A 53 3.49 -14.78 -10.29
CA GLU A 53 2.60 -13.82 -9.64
C GLU A 53 1.47 -14.49 -8.85
N SER A 54 0.84 -15.53 -9.39
CA SER A 54 -0.29 -16.20 -8.71
C SER A 54 0.08 -16.72 -7.33
N ASN A 55 1.26 -17.32 -7.18
CA ASN A 55 1.75 -17.83 -5.91
C ASN A 55 2.08 -16.68 -4.95
N PHE A 56 2.66 -15.59 -5.46
CA PHE A 56 2.88 -14.39 -4.67
C PHE A 56 1.56 -13.81 -4.14
N ARG A 57 0.54 -13.67 -4.98
CA ARG A 57 -0.76 -13.14 -4.55
C ARG A 57 -1.44 -14.01 -3.50
N MET A 58 -1.30 -15.33 -3.60
CA MET A 58 -1.79 -16.25 -2.56
C MET A 58 -1.05 -16.03 -1.23
N LEU A 59 0.27 -15.90 -1.28
CA LEU A 59 1.08 -15.64 -0.09
C LEU A 59 0.78 -14.27 0.52
N GLU A 60 0.64 -13.23 -0.30
CA GLU A 60 0.25 -11.88 0.11
C GLU A 60 -1.11 -11.89 0.83
N HIS A 61 -2.09 -12.57 0.25
CA HIS A 61 -3.42 -12.74 0.84
C HIS A 61 -3.35 -13.46 2.20
N GLN A 62 -2.65 -14.59 2.30
CA GLN A 62 -2.51 -15.33 3.55
C GLN A 62 -1.80 -14.50 4.63
N THR A 63 -0.75 -13.76 4.24
CA THR A 63 -0.03 -12.88 5.16
C THR A 63 -0.93 -11.75 5.64
N LEU A 64 -1.72 -11.14 4.75
CA LEU A 64 -2.69 -10.11 5.11
C LEU A 64 -3.71 -10.65 6.12
N LEU A 65 -4.30 -11.83 5.90
CA LEU A 65 -5.24 -12.46 6.85
C LEU A 65 -4.64 -12.60 8.25
N ASN A 66 -3.38 -13.04 8.35
CA ASN A 66 -2.69 -13.25 9.62
C ASN A 66 -2.42 -11.94 10.38
N ILE A 67 -2.20 -10.82 9.67
CA ILE A 67 -1.92 -9.54 10.33
C ILE A 67 -3.17 -8.69 10.53
N ALA A 68 -4.23 -8.89 9.74
CA ALA A 68 -5.46 -8.12 9.81
C ALA A 68 -6.25 -8.30 11.11
N CYS A 69 -6.02 -9.40 11.83
CA CYS A 69 -6.63 -9.64 13.14
C CYS A 69 -5.91 -8.94 14.30
N ARG A 70 -4.73 -8.35 14.07
CA ARG A 70 -3.96 -7.66 15.11
C ARG A 70 -4.63 -6.32 15.45
N GLN A 71 -4.44 -5.88 16.69
CA GLN A 71 -4.91 -4.56 17.15
C GLN A 71 -3.72 -3.63 17.39
N ASP A 72 -4.02 -2.34 17.47
CA ASP A 72 -3.03 -1.29 17.78
C ASP A 72 -1.82 -1.34 16.84
N ILE A 73 -2.10 -1.37 15.53
CA ILE A 73 -1.07 -1.48 14.49
C ILE A 73 -1.43 -0.68 13.24
N ILE A 74 -0.40 -0.19 12.56
CA ILE A 74 -0.51 0.43 11.23
C ILE A 74 0.12 -0.50 10.21
N ILE A 75 -0.57 -0.75 9.09
CA ILE A 75 -0.14 -1.67 8.04
C ILE A 75 -0.02 -0.89 6.73
N SER A 76 1.21 -0.79 6.21
CA SER A 76 1.48 -0.32 4.84
C SER A 76 1.34 -1.50 3.89
N THR A 77 0.42 -1.43 2.92
CA THR A 77 0.18 -2.52 1.96
C THR A 77 1.00 -2.35 0.68
N GLY A 78 1.26 -3.44 -0.03
CA GLY A 78 1.70 -3.40 -1.42
C GLY A 78 0.66 -2.69 -2.30
N GLY A 79 1.12 -2.05 -3.40
CA GLY A 79 0.19 -1.33 -4.30
C GLY A 79 -0.82 -2.25 -4.99
N GLY A 80 -0.52 -3.53 -5.16
CA GLY A 80 -1.44 -4.52 -5.72
C GLY A 80 -2.35 -5.19 -4.71
N THR A 81 -1.98 -5.20 -3.44
CA THR A 81 -2.70 -5.94 -2.37
C THR A 81 -4.22 -5.77 -2.39
N PRO A 82 -4.78 -4.55 -2.51
CA PRO A 82 -6.22 -4.35 -2.51
C PRO A 82 -6.96 -4.93 -3.72
N CYS A 83 -6.21 -5.23 -4.80
CA CYS A 83 -6.79 -5.58 -6.10
C CYS A 83 -7.00 -7.09 -6.30
N PHE A 84 -6.56 -7.93 -5.36
CA PHE A 84 -6.61 -9.37 -5.49
C PHE A 84 -7.46 -10.00 -4.38
N PHE A 85 -8.14 -11.09 -4.74
CA PHE A 85 -9.05 -11.80 -3.85
C PHE A 85 -10.08 -10.84 -3.22
N ASP A 86 -10.43 -11.08 -1.99
CA ASP A 86 -11.27 -10.23 -1.14
C ASP A 86 -10.46 -9.35 -0.17
N ASN A 87 -9.20 -9.06 -0.51
CA ASN A 87 -8.29 -8.30 0.35
C ASN A 87 -8.85 -6.93 0.77
N MET A 88 -9.53 -6.24 -0.16
CA MET A 88 -10.12 -4.94 0.15
C MET A 88 -11.24 -5.06 1.18
N ASP A 89 -12.10 -6.08 1.05
CA ASP A 89 -13.18 -6.35 2.00
C ASP A 89 -12.62 -6.75 3.36
N ILE A 90 -11.61 -7.62 3.39
CA ILE A 90 -10.92 -8.02 4.64
C ILE A 90 -10.40 -6.79 5.38
N MET A 91 -9.69 -5.90 4.70
CA MET A 91 -9.15 -4.69 5.30
C MET A 91 -10.26 -3.75 5.81
N ASN A 92 -11.35 -3.59 5.06
CA ASN A 92 -12.48 -2.75 5.44
C ASN A 92 -13.25 -3.32 6.65
N VAL A 93 -13.39 -4.64 6.74
CA VAL A 93 -14.07 -5.30 7.87
C VAL A 93 -13.19 -5.27 9.13
N SER A 94 -11.90 -5.55 8.95
CA SER A 94 -10.96 -5.68 10.07
C SER A 94 -10.56 -4.35 10.68
N GLY A 95 -10.47 -3.27 9.87
CA GLY A 95 -9.90 -2.02 10.33
C GLY A 95 -10.36 -0.78 9.58
N THR A 96 -9.55 0.26 9.67
CA THR A 96 -9.73 1.53 8.95
C THR A 96 -8.78 1.60 7.77
N THR A 97 -9.34 1.65 6.58
CA THR A 97 -8.58 1.77 5.34
C THR A 97 -8.41 3.24 4.94
N VAL A 98 -7.19 3.61 4.60
CA VAL A 98 -6.80 4.98 4.22
C VAL A 98 -6.12 4.95 2.86
N TYR A 99 -6.79 5.45 1.84
CA TYR A 99 -6.21 5.59 0.52
C TYR A 99 -5.32 6.84 0.46
N VAL A 100 -4.03 6.64 0.27
CA VAL A 100 -3.02 7.66 0.05
C VAL A 100 -3.03 8.00 -1.44
N LYS A 101 -3.93 8.90 -1.85
CA LYS A 101 -4.13 9.27 -3.25
C LYS A 101 -3.04 10.24 -3.70
N ARG A 102 -2.44 9.95 -4.86
CA ARG A 102 -1.47 10.79 -5.55
C ARG A 102 -1.85 10.90 -7.02
N ASP A 103 -1.63 12.05 -7.60
CA ASP A 103 -1.79 12.23 -9.04
C ASP A 103 -0.66 11.55 -9.84
N VAL A 104 -0.90 11.39 -11.13
CA VAL A 104 0.03 10.70 -12.04
C VAL A 104 1.37 11.42 -12.12
N ASP A 105 1.37 12.75 -12.14
CA ASP A 105 2.59 13.53 -12.29
C ASP A 105 3.49 13.38 -11.05
N TYR A 106 2.91 13.43 -9.85
CA TYR A 106 3.65 13.13 -8.62
C TYR A 106 4.25 11.73 -8.63
N LEU A 107 3.46 10.71 -9.00
CA LEU A 107 3.94 9.33 -9.05
C LEU A 107 5.04 9.16 -10.10
N TYR A 108 4.89 9.81 -11.25
CA TYR A 108 5.90 9.79 -12.30
C TYR A 108 7.22 10.40 -11.80
N ASP A 109 7.19 11.57 -11.18
CA ASP A 109 8.40 12.24 -10.66
C ASP A 109 9.15 11.38 -9.63
N ILE A 110 8.42 10.61 -8.81
CA ILE A 110 9.04 9.70 -7.84
C ILE A 110 9.62 8.44 -8.50
N LEU A 111 8.96 7.93 -9.56
CA LEU A 111 9.26 6.61 -10.10
C LEU A 111 10.18 6.63 -11.33
N VAL A 112 10.27 7.75 -12.05
CA VAL A 112 10.97 7.84 -13.34
C VAL A 112 12.45 7.45 -13.27
N ASP A 113 13.10 7.72 -12.15
CA ASP A 113 14.52 7.41 -11.92
C ASP A 113 14.73 6.23 -10.95
N ASP A 114 13.66 5.61 -10.48
CA ASP A 114 13.72 4.48 -9.54
C ASP A 114 13.93 3.15 -10.29
N LYS A 115 15.19 2.75 -10.44
CA LYS A 115 15.58 1.48 -11.07
C LYS A 115 15.44 0.26 -10.17
N SER A 116 15.10 0.43 -8.91
CA SER A 116 14.95 -0.68 -7.95
C SER A 116 13.66 -1.47 -8.13
N ARG A 117 12.72 -0.97 -8.95
CA ARG A 117 11.39 -1.56 -9.10
C ARG A 117 11.29 -2.44 -10.35
N PRO A 118 11.09 -3.76 -10.19
CA PRO A 118 11.08 -4.71 -11.31
C PRO A 118 10.07 -4.37 -12.41
N LEU A 119 8.91 -3.83 -12.04
CA LEU A 119 7.82 -3.54 -13.00
C LEU A 119 8.13 -2.39 -13.95
N ILE A 120 9.06 -1.50 -13.60
CA ILE A 120 9.36 -0.28 -14.39
C ILE A 120 10.84 -0.12 -14.74
N CYS A 121 11.73 -0.96 -14.20
CA CYS A 121 13.19 -0.80 -14.36
C CYS A 121 13.66 -0.84 -15.83
N ASN A 122 12.94 -1.53 -16.70
CA ASN A 122 13.25 -1.70 -18.12
C ASN A 122 12.43 -0.77 -19.04
N LEU A 123 11.54 0.05 -18.48
CA LEU A 123 10.70 0.97 -19.25
C LEU A 123 11.42 2.30 -19.49
N ASN A 124 11.16 2.91 -20.65
CA ASN A 124 11.56 4.29 -20.90
C ASN A 124 10.58 5.27 -20.21
N LYS A 125 10.91 6.57 -20.26
CA LYS A 125 10.14 7.62 -19.54
C LYS A 125 8.68 7.70 -19.97
N GLU A 126 8.38 7.59 -21.25
CA GLU A 126 7.02 7.63 -21.79
C GLU A 126 6.24 6.37 -21.40
N GLU A 127 6.89 5.21 -21.48
CA GLU A 127 6.33 3.93 -21.08
C GLU A 127 6.02 3.90 -19.58
N ILE A 128 6.88 4.48 -18.72
CA ILE A 128 6.63 4.60 -17.27
C ILE A 128 5.36 5.42 -17.03
N LYS A 129 5.19 6.56 -17.70
CA LYS A 129 4.00 7.41 -17.52
C LYS A 129 2.72 6.67 -17.96
N THR A 130 2.75 6.02 -19.12
CA THR A 130 1.63 5.20 -19.61
C THR A 130 1.32 4.06 -18.64
N PHE A 131 2.33 3.34 -18.18
CA PHE A 131 2.18 2.27 -17.21
C PHE A 131 1.51 2.74 -15.90
N ILE A 132 1.90 3.92 -15.38
CA ILE A 132 1.29 4.50 -14.19
C ILE A 132 -0.19 4.80 -14.45
N ILE A 133 -0.53 5.45 -15.57
CA ILE A 133 -1.91 5.79 -15.93
C ILE A 133 -2.78 4.53 -16.01
N ASP A 134 -2.36 3.55 -16.78
CA ASP A 134 -3.14 2.33 -17.03
C ASP A 134 -3.34 1.52 -15.74
N THR A 135 -2.25 1.36 -14.99
CA THR A 135 -2.30 0.59 -13.74
C THR A 135 -3.10 1.32 -12.66
N LEU A 136 -2.98 2.65 -12.57
CA LEU A 136 -3.74 3.45 -11.61
C LEU A 136 -5.23 3.41 -11.93
N ASN A 137 -5.61 3.59 -13.20
CA ASN A 137 -7.00 3.49 -13.67
C ASN A 137 -7.63 2.14 -13.30
N PHE A 138 -6.87 1.05 -13.47
CA PHE A 138 -7.35 -0.28 -13.08
C PHE A 138 -7.53 -0.40 -11.56
N ARG A 139 -6.57 0.13 -10.76
CA ARG A 139 -6.53 -0.05 -9.31
C ARG A 139 -7.43 0.90 -8.54
N GLU A 140 -7.74 2.09 -9.08
CA GLU A 140 -8.54 3.10 -8.38
C GLU A 140 -9.92 2.60 -7.98
N ARG A 141 -10.54 1.70 -8.75
CA ARG A 141 -11.82 1.08 -8.38
C ARG A 141 -11.78 0.31 -7.06
N TYR A 142 -10.60 -0.21 -6.69
CA TYR A 142 -10.37 -0.87 -5.40
C TYR A 142 -9.99 0.16 -4.33
N TYR A 143 -9.05 1.05 -4.65
CA TYR A 143 -8.58 2.07 -3.71
C TYR A 143 -9.71 3.00 -3.24
N ASN A 144 -10.64 3.34 -4.13
CA ASN A 144 -11.80 4.19 -3.82
C ASN A 144 -12.83 3.54 -2.89
N GLN A 145 -12.70 2.25 -2.59
CA GLN A 145 -13.51 1.57 -1.56
C GLN A 145 -12.97 1.79 -0.14
N SER A 146 -11.87 2.50 0.01
CA SER A 146 -11.32 2.86 1.31
C SER A 146 -12.26 3.76 2.10
N LYS A 147 -12.31 3.59 3.42
CA LYS A 147 -13.12 4.40 4.33
C LYS A 147 -12.69 5.87 4.32
N ILE A 148 -11.38 6.11 4.18
CA ILE A 148 -10.80 7.44 4.14
C ILE A 148 -9.98 7.57 2.86
N ILE A 149 -10.17 8.69 2.14
CA ILE A 149 -9.36 9.04 0.98
C ILE A 149 -8.62 10.33 1.30
N ILE A 150 -7.29 10.30 1.29
CA ILE A 150 -6.44 11.46 1.50
C ILE A 150 -5.88 11.91 0.16
N ASP A 151 -6.30 13.09 -0.28
CA ASP A 151 -5.77 13.74 -1.47
C ASP A 151 -4.44 14.47 -1.15
N SER A 152 -3.61 14.64 -2.17
CA SER A 152 -2.23 15.18 -2.09
C SER A 152 -2.10 16.56 -1.42
N LYS A 153 -3.17 17.32 -1.27
CA LYS A 153 -3.15 18.67 -0.69
C LYS A 153 -3.00 18.69 0.84
N ASP A 154 -3.34 17.60 1.55
CA ASP A 154 -3.42 17.57 3.02
C ASP A 154 -2.41 16.60 3.68
N PHE A 155 -1.23 16.45 3.12
CA PHE A 155 -0.30 15.37 3.39
C PHE A 155 0.57 15.51 4.64
N SER A 156 0.12 16.17 5.69
CA SER A 156 0.82 16.08 6.98
C SER A 156 0.26 14.91 7.81
N ALA A 157 1.16 14.10 8.40
CA ALA A 157 0.76 12.98 9.24
C ALA A 157 -0.14 13.42 10.42
N LYS A 158 0.02 14.64 10.92
CA LYS A 158 -0.83 15.21 11.97
C LYS A 158 -2.26 15.44 11.49
N ASN A 159 -2.43 16.01 10.28
CA ASN A 159 -3.76 16.23 9.70
C ASN A 159 -4.43 14.88 9.39
N ILE A 160 -3.68 13.94 8.83
CA ILE A 160 -4.18 12.59 8.53
C ILE A 160 -4.62 11.89 9.82
N LYS A 161 -3.83 11.99 10.89
CA LYS A 161 -4.21 11.48 12.21
C LYS A 161 -5.55 12.06 12.67
N CYS A 162 -5.73 13.39 12.57
CA CYS A 162 -6.99 14.02 12.95
C CYS A 162 -8.19 13.52 12.11
N ILE A 163 -7.99 13.22 10.83
CA ILE A 163 -9.04 12.66 9.97
C ILE A 163 -9.38 11.24 10.40
N ILE A 164 -8.36 10.41 10.65
CA ILE A 164 -8.53 9.02 11.13
C ILE A 164 -9.25 9.01 12.48
N ASP A 165 -8.85 9.85 13.42
CA ASP A 165 -9.45 9.92 14.76
C ASP A 165 -10.95 10.25 14.70
N LYS A 166 -11.38 11.08 13.74
CA LYS A 166 -12.82 11.40 13.54
C LYS A 166 -13.61 10.21 12.99
N GLU A 167 -13.00 9.37 12.18
CA GLU A 167 -13.64 8.17 11.62
C GLU A 167 -13.72 7.03 12.66
N LEU A 168 -12.86 7.05 13.67
CA LEU A 168 -12.83 6.05 14.74
C LEU A 168 -13.82 6.34 15.89
N LEU A 169 -14.42 7.54 15.91
CA LEU A 169 -15.45 7.95 16.89
C LEU A 169 -16.84 7.48 16.48
#